data_13e43d0a970ff849d2928c62db069416
#
_entry.id   13e43d0a970ff849d2928c62db069416
#
_cell.length_a   1.000
_cell.length_b   1.000
_cell.length_c   1.000
_cell.angle_alpha   90.00
_cell.angle_beta   90.00
_cell.angle_gamma   90.00
#
_symmetry.space_group_name_H-M   'P 1'
#
loop_
_entity.id
_entity.type
_entity.pdbx_description
1 polymer ?
#
loop_
_entity_poly.entity_id
_entity_poly.type
_entity_poly.pdbx_seq_one_letter_code
_entity_poly.pdbx_strand_id
1 'polypeptide(L)'
;MKTANWTTWLSVLLIASTAGWMLFDGSRALILGDYVTPQTGEYAGQLGPWANLVHVIGIDPRSVWMKLIFITQGLATLVVVVSYILNKPWARTALLIAMLLGLWYLPFGTLINLLALILLLLSRRTNMPPRPRYEMPDFIQTALQKRGLMDAYLARPPYQRNDYIGWITRARLTATRQKRLKQMLDELKKGNVYMKMKWANNQPQSVQEPLRKSS
;
A
#
# COMPACT_ATOMS: atom_id res chain seq x y z
N MET A 1 0.76 13.07 -9.51
CA MET A 1 0.14 12.69 -8.21
C MET A 1 -0.79 11.52 -8.49
N LYS A 2 -0.48 10.30 -8.01
CA LYS A 2 -1.41 9.17 -8.09
C LYS A 2 -2.53 9.45 -7.10
N THR A 3 -3.77 9.43 -7.57
CA THR A 3 -4.96 9.63 -6.74
C THR A 3 -5.03 8.54 -5.68
N ALA A 4 -4.72 8.89 -4.44
CA ALA A 4 -5.00 8.01 -3.31
C ALA A 4 -6.52 7.80 -3.26
N ASN A 5 -6.96 6.54 -3.05
CA ASN A 5 -8.39 6.23 -2.93
C ASN A 5 -9.01 7.06 -1.79
N TRP A 6 -10.27 7.46 -1.95
CA TRP A 6 -11.01 8.20 -0.92
C TRP A 6 -10.95 7.52 0.46
N THR A 7 -10.94 6.19 0.52
CA THR A 7 -10.79 5.39 1.74
C THR A 7 -9.49 5.67 2.48
N THR A 8 -8.40 5.88 1.75
CA THR A 8 -7.09 6.26 2.33
C THR A 8 -7.14 7.64 2.95
N TRP A 9 -7.73 8.62 2.26
CA TRP A 9 -7.86 9.97 2.78
C TRP A 9 -8.79 10.03 3.98
N LEU A 10 -9.87 9.25 3.98
CA LEU A 10 -10.75 9.14 5.13
C LEU A 10 -10.03 8.52 6.34
N SER A 11 -9.23 7.47 6.14
CA SER A 11 -8.41 6.90 7.22
C SER A 11 -7.42 7.92 7.80
N VAL A 12 -6.77 8.69 6.94
CA VAL A 12 -5.81 9.74 7.35
C VAL A 12 -6.53 10.83 8.15
N LEU A 13 -7.71 11.26 7.71
CA LEU A 13 -8.52 12.25 8.41
C LEU A 13 -8.94 11.77 9.80
N LEU A 14 -9.44 10.54 9.88
CA LEU A 14 -9.92 9.94 11.13
C LEU A 14 -8.80 9.85 12.16
N ILE A 15 -7.63 9.35 11.79
CA ILE A 15 -6.51 9.24 12.73
C ILE A 15 -5.92 10.61 13.08
N ALA A 16 -5.88 11.55 12.15
CA ALA A 16 -5.43 12.91 12.42
C ALA A 16 -6.35 13.62 13.41
N SER A 17 -7.67 13.42 13.29
CA SER A 17 -8.65 13.99 14.22
C SER A 17 -8.48 13.42 15.63
N THR A 18 -8.31 12.11 15.77
CA THR A 18 -8.07 11.47 17.08
C THR A 18 -6.76 11.94 17.70
N ALA A 19 -5.68 11.99 16.91
CA ALA A 19 -4.38 12.44 17.37
C ALA A 19 -4.37 13.92 17.77
N GLY A 20 -5.04 14.76 16.97
CA GLY A 20 -5.23 16.18 17.27
C GLY A 20 -6.03 16.39 18.56
N TRP A 21 -7.08 15.60 18.75
CA TRP A 21 -7.86 15.65 20.00
C TRP A 21 -7.01 15.24 21.21
N MET A 22 -6.25 14.15 21.13
CA MET A 22 -5.37 13.71 22.22
C MET A 22 -4.32 14.78 22.56
N LEU A 23 -3.70 15.38 21.55
CA LEU A 23 -2.72 16.46 21.73
C LEU A 23 -3.38 17.68 22.42
N PHE A 24 -4.55 18.09 21.93
CA PHE A 24 -5.30 19.21 22.52
C PHE A 24 -5.70 18.94 23.95
N ASP A 25 -6.36 17.81 24.22
CA ASP A 25 -6.92 17.50 25.53
C ASP A 25 -5.82 17.26 26.59
N GLY A 26 -4.73 16.55 26.20
CA GLY A 26 -3.57 16.37 27.04
C GLY A 26 -2.85 17.69 27.36
N SER A 27 -2.68 18.58 26.36
CA SER A 27 -2.08 19.92 26.58
C SER A 27 -2.95 20.79 27.47
N ARG A 28 -4.27 20.79 27.21
CA ARG A 28 -5.23 21.47 28.05
C ARG A 28 -5.19 20.97 29.51
N ALA A 29 -5.19 19.64 29.68
CA ALA A 29 -5.15 19.03 31.01
C ALA A 29 -3.84 19.38 31.75
N LEU A 30 -2.71 19.50 31.04
CA LEU A 30 -1.44 19.90 31.65
C LEU A 30 -1.45 21.38 32.10
N ILE A 31 -2.06 22.26 31.31
CA ILE A 31 -2.05 23.70 31.54
C ILE A 31 -3.15 24.10 32.54
N LEU A 32 -4.37 23.58 32.35
CA LEU A 32 -5.57 23.96 33.15
C LEU A 32 -5.89 22.99 34.29
N GLY A 33 -5.12 21.91 34.43
CA GLY A 33 -5.23 20.95 35.51
C GLY A 33 -6.06 19.72 35.23
N ASP A 34 -7.05 19.75 34.31
CA ASP A 34 -7.91 18.59 34.02
C ASP A 34 -8.27 18.49 32.52
N TYR A 35 -8.64 17.28 32.11
CA TYR A 35 -9.14 16.95 30.77
C TYR A 35 -10.52 17.60 30.50
N VAL A 36 -10.93 17.52 29.22
CA VAL A 36 -12.31 17.90 28.87
C VAL A 36 -13.28 16.86 29.44
N THR A 37 -14.15 17.29 30.34
CA THR A 37 -15.19 16.47 30.95
C THR A 37 -16.55 17.11 30.77
N PRO A 38 -17.66 16.33 30.79
CA PRO A 38 -19.00 16.90 30.86
C PRO A 38 -19.12 17.82 32.06
N GLN A 39 -19.73 18.99 31.87
CA GLN A 39 -19.86 19.98 32.95
C GLN A 39 -21.17 19.80 33.75
N THR A 40 -22.16 19.09 33.17
CA THR A 40 -23.49 18.89 33.75
C THR A 40 -23.99 17.47 33.51
N GLY A 41 -24.98 17.04 34.29
CA GLY A 41 -25.60 15.72 34.16
C GLY A 41 -24.91 14.64 35.03
N GLU A 42 -25.34 13.41 34.87
CA GLU A 42 -24.92 12.25 35.65
C GLU A 42 -23.39 11.97 35.54
N TYR A 43 -22.79 12.36 34.42
CA TYR A 43 -21.37 12.14 34.14
C TYR A 43 -20.50 13.38 34.35
N ALA A 44 -21.02 14.40 35.05
CA ALA A 44 -20.27 15.63 35.30
C ALA A 44 -18.91 15.35 35.98
N GLY A 45 -17.83 15.88 35.44
CA GLY A 45 -16.48 15.70 35.95
C GLY A 45 -15.87 14.29 35.74
N GLN A 46 -16.60 13.36 35.11
CA GLN A 46 -16.10 12.00 34.88
C GLN A 46 -15.25 11.92 33.60
N LEU A 47 -14.16 11.19 33.71
CA LEU A 47 -13.33 10.82 32.55
C LEU A 47 -13.99 9.68 31.77
N GLY A 48 -13.63 9.52 30.50
CA GLY A 48 -14.10 8.40 29.69
C GLY A 48 -13.65 7.03 30.22
N PRO A 49 -14.23 5.93 29.69
CA PRO A 49 -13.90 4.54 30.09
C PRO A 49 -12.42 4.19 30.03
N TRP A 50 -11.64 4.90 29.22
CA TRP A 50 -10.19 4.75 29.15
C TRP A 50 -9.50 4.96 30.52
N ALA A 51 -10.07 5.85 31.38
CA ALA A 51 -9.52 6.12 32.70
C ALA A 51 -9.58 4.87 33.61
N ASN A 52 -10.65 4.07 33.50
CA ASN A 52 -10.75 2.81 34.23
C ASN A 52 -9.69 1.81 33.76
N LEU A 53 -9.43 1.74 32.46
CA LEU A 53 -8.41 0.86 31.89
C LEU A 53 -7.02 1.18 32.41
N VAL A 54 -6.62 2.45 32.44
CA VAL A 54 -5.30 2.86 32.94
C VAL A 54 -5.18 2.74 34.45
N HIS A 55 -6.29 2.94 35.18
CA HIS A 55 -6.33 2.74 36.64
C HIS A 55 -6.08 1.26 37.02
N VAL A 56 -6.61 0.30 36.26
CA VAL A 56 -6.40 -1.15 36.50
C VAL A 56 -4.92 -1.51 36.40
N ILE A 57 -4.14 -0.85 35.55
CA ILE A 57 -2.68 -1.06 35.44
C ILE A 57 -1.86 -0.19 36.40
N GLY A 58 -2.52 0.46 37.35
CA GLY A 58 -1.86 1.22 38.43
C GLY A 58 -1.45 2.65 38.06
N ILE A 59 -1.95 3.20 36.94
CA ILE A 59 -1.67 4.57 36.52
C ILE A 59 -2.87 5.47 36.94
N ASP A 60 -2.58 6.54 37.67
CA ASP A 60 -3.61 7.57 37.93
C ASP A 60 -3.92 8.33 36.63
N PRO A 61 -5.18 8.30 36.15
CA PRO A 61 -5.61 8.96 34.93
C PRO A 61 -5.35 10.48 34.91
N ARG A 62 -5.33 11.14 36.08
CA ARG A 62 -5.06 12.57 36.19
C ARG A 62 -3.60 12.92 36.46
N SER A 63 -2.73 11.94 36.55
CA SER A 63 -1.31 12.16 36.75
C SER A 63 -0.66 12.95 35.61
N VAL A 64 0.43 13.64 35.91
CA VAL A 64 1.24 14.36 34.90
C VAL A 64 1.74 13.39 33.81
N TRP A 65 2.09 12.17 34.20
CA TRP A 65 2.53 11.15 33.24
C TRP A 65 1.48 10.80 32.22
N MET A 66 0.21 10.67 32.65
CA MET A 66 -0.88 10.38 31.72
C MET A 66 -1.13 11.54 30.75
N LYS A 67 -1.06 12.78 31.22
CA LYS A 67 -1.16 13.98 30.37
C LYS A 67 -0.04 14.03 29.34
N LEU A 68 1.18 13.68 29.73
CA LEU A 68 2.33 13.58 28.81
C LEU A 68 2.15 12.45 27.78
N ILE A 69 1.57 11.31 28.17
CA ILE A 69 1.25 10.22 27.23
C ILE A 69 0.27 10.70 26.16
N PHE A 70 -0.78 11.44 26.52
CA PHE A 70 -1.72 12.03 25.55
C PHE A 70 -1.00 12.96 24.55
N ILE A 71 -0.16 13.86 25.07
CA ILE A 71 0.59 14.83 24.25
C ILE A 71 1.54 14.11 23.32
N THR A 72 2.38 13.22 23.86
CA THR A 72 3.42 12.53 23.07
C THR A 72 2.82 11.59 22.04
N GLN A 73 1.79 10.83 22.39
CA GLN A 73 1.11 9.95 21.45
C GLN A 73 0.39 10.75 20.35
N GLY A 74 -0.32 11.82 20.71
CA GLY A 74 -0.97 12.69 19.74
C GLY A 74 0.04 13.31 18.77
N LEU A 75 1.12 13.89 19.28
CA LEU A 75 2.17 14.50 18.47
C LEU A 75 2.86 13.47 17.56
N ALA A 76 3.30 12.34 18.11
CA ALA A 76 3.94 11.28 17.35
C ALA A 76 3.04 10.78 16.20
N THR A 77 1.75 10.60 16.47
CA THR A 77 0.78 10.16 15.45
C THR A 77 0.62 11.22 14.36
N LEU A 78 0.57 12.51 14.69
CA LEU A 78 0.52 13.59 13.68
C LEU A 78 1.78 13.63 12.82
N VAL A 79 2.97 13.42 13.39
CA VAL A 79 4.23 13.30 12.62
C VAL A 79 4.17 12.13 11.65
N VAL A 80 3.62 10.99 12.07
CA VAL A 80 3.43 9.83 11.20
C VAL A 80 2.43 10.14 10.08
N VAL A 81 1.32 10.82 10.38
CA VAL A 81 0.33 11.27 9.39
C VAL A 81 0.97 12.17 8.33
N VAL A 82 1.73 13.18 8.75
CA VAL A 82 2.47 14.06 7.82
C VAL A 82 3.46 13.27 6.98
N SER A 83 4.21 12.37 7.60
CA SER A 83 5.16 11.49 6.90
C SER A 83 4.47 10.60 5.86
N TYR A 84 3.25 10.14 6.15
CA TYR A 84 2.43 9.35 5.23
C TYR A 84 1.97 10.19 4.03
N ILE A 85 1.52 11.43 4.26
CA ILE A 85 1.15 12.39 3.19
C ILE A 85 2.37 12.70 2.31
N LEU A 86 3.55 12.82 2.90
CA LEU A 86 4.83 13.01 2.19
C LEU A 86 5.37 11.74 1.51
N ASN A 87 4.60 10.64 1.52
CA ASN A 87 4.94 9.36 0.88
C ASN A 87 6.27 8.73 1.38
N LYS A 88 6.62 8.90 2.65
CA LYS A 88 7.79 8.23 3.23
C LYS A 88 7.56 6.71 3.25
N PRO A 89 8.57 5.87 2.90
CA PRO A 89 8.38 4.42 2.71
C PRO A 89 7.96 3.68 3.99
N TRP A 90 8.38 4.16 5.16
CA TRP A 90 8.07 3.59 6.48
C TRP A 90 6.71 4.04 7.04
N ALA A 91 6.16 5.16 6.54
CA ALA A 91 5.04 5.85 7.17
C ALA A 91 3.74 5.01 7.20
N ARG A 92 3.50 4.15 6.18
CA ARG A 92 2.32 3.25 6.20
C ARG A 92 2.36 2.26 7.37
N THR A 93 3.51 1.66 7.62
CA THR A 93 3.69 0.72 8.73
C THR A 93 3.57 1.43 10.07
N ALA A 94 4.20 2.61 10.20
CA ALA A 94 4.10 3.42 11.40
C ALA A 94 2.65 3.88 11.67
N LEU A 95 1.88 4.20 10.61
CA LEU A 95 0.48 4.57 10.73
C LEU A 95 -0.38 3.43 11.27
N LEU A 96 -0.15 2.19 10.78
CA LEU A 96 -0.82 1.00 11.32
C LEU A 96 -0.49 0.77 12.80
N ILE A 97 0.77 0.94 13.19
CA ILE A 97 1.20 0.83 14.59
C ILE A 97 0.54 1.93 15.44
N ALA A 98 0.51 3.17 14.96
CA ALA A 98 -0.12 4.29 15.68
C ALA A 98 -1.62 4.04 15.91
N MET A 99 -2.33 3.48 14.91
CA MET A 99 -3.74 3.11 15.05
C MET A 99 -3.94 2.02 16.12
N LEU A 100 -3.09 0.99 16.14
CA LEU A 100 -3.13 -0.07 17.16
C LEU A 100 -2.85 0.49 18.56
N LEU A 101 -1.83 1.35 18.66
CA LEU A 101 -1.49 2.03 19.92
C LEU A 101 -2.58 3.01 20.40
N GLY A 102 -3.48 3.45 19.51
CA GLY A 102 -4.60 4.33 19.86
C GLY A 102 -5.86 3.60 20.34
N LEU A 103 -5.89 2.25 20.29
CA LEU A 103 -7.09 1.48 20.64
C LEU A 103 -7.45 1.53 22.14
N TRP A 104 -6.53 1.86 23.02
CA TRP A 104 -6.80 1.99 24.46
C TRP A 104 -7.68 3.21 24.82
N TYR A 105 -7.76 4.19 23.93
CA TYR A 105 -8.55 5.41 24.17
C TYR A 105 -10.04 5.17 23.96
N LEU A 106 -10.66 4.49 24.91
CA LEU A 106 -12.08 4.08 24.88
C LEU A 106 -13.03 5.26 25.16
N PRO A 107 -14.25 5.27 24.54
CA PRO A 107 -14.72 4.42 23.46
C PRO A 107 -14.43 5.03 22.08
N PHE A 108 -14.36 6.35 21.96
CA PHE A 108 -14.31 7.06 20.67
C PHE A 108 -13.00 6.83 19.94
N GLY A 109 -11.87 6.90 20.64
CA GLY A 109 -10.55 6.63 20.05
C GLY A 109 -10.46 5.21 19.50
N THR A 110 -10.95 4.22 20.25
CA THR A 110 -10.98 2.81 19.80
C THR A 110 -11.80 2.64 18.53
N LEU A 111 -13.03 3.16 18.49
CA LEU A 111 -13.91 3.04 17.33
C LEU A 111 -13.33 3.73 16.10
N ILE A 112 -12.82 4.95 16.27
CA ILE A 112 -12.24 5.73 15.16
C ILE A 112 -10.96 5.06 14.64
N ASN A 113 -10.06 4.64 15.53
CA ASN A 113 -8.81 3.98 15.10
C ASN A 113 -9.09 2.61 14.46
N LEU A 114 -10.06 1.84 14.96
CA LEU A 114 -10.45 0.56 14.36
C LEU A 114 -11.03 0.77 12.96
N LEU A 115 -11.93 1.72 12.79
CA LEU A 115 -12.49 2.06 11.48
C LEU A 115 -11.39 2.52 10.52
N ALA A 116 -10.51 3.43 10.96
CA ALA A 116 -9.40 3.91 10.16
C ALA A 116 -8.44 2.78 9.76
N LEU A 117 -8.17 1.84 10.67
CA LEU A 117 -7.35 0.65 10.43
C LEU A 117 -7.97 -0.23 9.34
N ILE A 118 -9.26 -0.55 9.46
CA ILE A 118 -9.99 -1.36 8.46
C ILE A 118 -9.94 -0.68 7.09
N LEU A 119 -10.26 0.62 7.01
CA LEU A 119 -10.23 1.38 5.78
C LEU A 119 -8.84 1.40 5.14
N LEU A 120 -7.79 1.56 5.94
CA LEU A 120 -6.41 1.55 5.45
C LEU A 120 -5.96 0.16 4.98
N LEU A 121 -6.41 -0.91 5.62
CA LEU A 121 -6.13 -2.29 5.20
C LEU A 121 -6.86 -2.63 3.91
N LEU A 122 -8.12 -2.20 3.77
CA LEU A 122 -8.91 -2.40 2.55
C LEU A 122 -8.41 -1.54 1.38
N SER A 123 -7.73 -0.42 1.66
CA SER A 123 -7.14 0.40 0.63
C SER A 123 -6.03 -0.38 -0.08
N ARG A 124 -6.25 -0.70 -1.37
CA ARG A 124 -5.23 -1.38 -2.17
C ARG A 124 -3.93 -0.58 -2.14
N ARG A 125 -2.79 -1.25 -1.99
CA ARG A 125 -1.46 -0.64 -2.13
C ARG A 125 -1.30 -0.13 -3.57
N THR A 126 -1.73 1.09 -3.83
CA THR A 126 -1.49 1.76 -5.13
C THR A 126 -0.04 2.20 -5.31
N ASN A 127 0.79 2.02 -4.29
CA ASN A 127 2.20 2.44 -4.24
C ASN A 127 3.19 1.36 -4.64
N MET A 128 2.80 0.35 -5.44
CA MET A 128 3.84 -0.41 -6.15
C MET A 128 4.51 0.56 -7.13
N PRO A 129 5.84 0.74 -7.08
CA PRO A 129 6.53 1.49 -8.11
C PRO A 129 6.12 0.89 -9.47
N PRO A 130 5.91 1.70 -10.50
CA PRO A 130 5.59 1.19 -11.82
C PRO A 130 6.68 0.16 -12.17
N ARG A 131 6.27 -1.00 -12.69
CA ARG A 131 7.22 -2.03 -13.13
C ARG A 131 8.23 -1.36 -14.06
N PRO A 132 9.55 -1.56 -13.84
CA PRO A 132 10.55 -1.00 -14.74
C PRO A 132 10.21 -1.42 -16.17
N ARG A 133 10.20 -0.47 -17.09
CA ARG A 133 10.01 -0.74 -18.50
C ARG A 133 11.38 -0.99 -19.10
N TYR A 134 11.55 -2.16 -19.70
CA TYR A 134 12.81 -2.54 -20.33
C TYR A 134 12.70 -2.30 -21.84
N GLU A 135 13.65 -1.57 -22.40
CA GLU A 135 13.80 -1.46 -23.84
C GLU A 135 14.35 -2.78 -24.40
N MET A 136 13.96 -3.11 -25.64
CA MET A 136 14.42 -4.34 -26.30
C MET A 136 15.87 -4.17 -26.75
N PRO A 137 16.83 -4.96 -26.25
CA PRO A 137 18.20 -4.92 -26.72
C PRO A 137 18.34 -5.53 -28.14
N ASP A 138 19.30 -5.04 -28.92
CA ASP A 138 19.54 -5.45 -30.30
C ASP A 138 19.76 -6.96 -30.46
N PHE A 139 20.44 -7.60 -29.50
CA PHE A 139 20.68 -9.05 -29.56
C PHE A 139 19.41 -9.89 -29.44
N ILE A 140 18.39 -9.39 -28.68
CA ILE A 140 17.08 -10.04 -28.57
C ILE A 140 16.28 -9.81 -29.85
N GLN A 141 16.28 -8.58 -30.36
CA GLN A 141 15.60 -8.22 -31.60
C GLN A 141 16.14 -9.06 -32.77
N THR A 142 17.45 -9.13 -32.91
CA THR A 142 18.12 -9.94 -33.96
C THR A 142 17.77 -11.43 -33.82
N ALA A 143 17.72 -11.97 -32.62
CA ALA A 143 17.36 -13.37 -32.40
C ALA A 143 15.89 -13.67 -32.73
N LEU A 144 14.98 -12.77 -32.45
CA LEU A 144 13.55 -12.85 -32.81
C LEU A 144 13.39 -12.81 -34.35
N GLN A 145 14.05 -11.87 -35.01
CA GLN A 145 14.04 -11.73 -36.50
C GLN A 145 14.60 -12.98 -37.19
N LYS A 146 15.77 -13.45 -36.76
CA LYS A 146 16.40 -14.65 -37.33
C LYS A 146 15.53 -15.91 -37.26
N ARG A 147 14.65 -16.00 -36.27
CA ARG A 147 13.73 -17.13 -36.09
C ARG A 147 12.31 -16.87 -36.59
N GLY A 148 12.00 -15.68 -37.13
CA GLY A 148 10.66 -15.31 -37.59
C GLY A 148 9.64 -15.27 -36.46
N LEU A 149 10.06 -14.93 -35.23
CA LEU A 149 9.21 -14.95 -34.04
C LEU A 149 8.81 -13.54 -33.55
N MET A 150 9.10 -12.50 -34.33
CA MET A 150 8.78 -11.11 -33.94
C MET A 150 7.26 -10.92 -33.75
N ASP A 151 6.45 -11.44 -34.67
CA ASP A 151 4.98 -11.31 -34.61
C ASP A 151 4.43 -12.08 -33.40
N ALA A 152 4.94 -13.29 -33.14
CA ALA A 152 4.57 -14.06 -31.95
C ALA A 152 4.96 -13.34 -30.64
N TYR A 153 6.07 -12.60 -30.62
CA TYR A 153 6.47 -11.76 -29.49
C TYR A 153 5.55 -10.54 -29.35
N LEU A 154 5.24 -9.85 -30.44
CA LEU A 154 4.36 -8.66 -30.43
C LEU A 154 2.92 -9.01 -30.06
N ALA A 155 2.45 -10.20 -30.40
CA ALA A 155 1.15 -10.72 -30.00
C ALA A 155 1.02 -11.00 -28.48
N ARG A 156 2.16 -11.08 -27.75
CA ARG A 156 2.13 -11.24 -26.29
C ARG A 156 1.68 -9.96 -25.58
N PRO A 157 0.93 -10.09 -24.47
CA PRO A 157 0.58 -8.94 -23.65
C PRO A 157 1.81 -8.10 -23.26
N PRO A 158 1.66 -6.76 -23.10
CA PRO A 158 2.79 -5.87 -22.81
C PRO A 158 3.59 -6.28 -21.56
N TYR A 159 2.92 -6.81 -20.52
CA TYR A 159 3.61 -7.26 -19.31
C TYR A 159 4.51 -8.46 -19.55
N GLN A 160 4.10 -9.44 -20.40
CA GLN A 160 4.92 -10.62 -20.72
C GLN A 160 6.16 -10.24 -21.54
N ARG A 161 5.98 -9.33 -22.49
CA ARG A 161 7.10 -8.78 -23.28
C ARG A 161 8.13 -8.12 -22.38
N ASN A 162 7.68 -7.26 -21.47
CA ASN A 162 8.55 -6.58 -20.53
C ASN A 162 9.24 -7.53 -19.54
N ASP A 163 8.54 -8.56 -19.08
CA ASP A 163 9.09 -9.55 -18.16
C ASP A 163 10.17 -10.41 -18.83
N TYR A 164 9.98 -10.84 -20.09
CA TYR A 164 11.03 -11.54 -20.84
C TYR A 164 12.29 -10.71 -20.98
N ILE A 165 12.16 -9.45 -21.43
CA ILE A 165 13.31 -8.55 -21.56
C ILE A 165 14.03 -8.38 -20.23
N GLY A 166 13.31 -8.01 -19.19
CA GLY A 166 13.90 -7.82 -17.86
C GLY A 166 14.53 -9.08 -17.27
N TRP A 167 13.94 -10.26 -17.54
CA TRP A 167 14.49 -11.54 -17.07
C TRP A 167 15.78 -11.93 -17.80
N ILE A 168 15.86 -11.69 -19.10
CA ILE A 168 17.05 -11.97 -19.90
C ILE A 168 18.17 -10.98 -19.55
N THR A 169 17.88 -9.68 -19.54
CA THR A 169 18.89 -8.62 -19.35
C THR A 169 19.50 -8.59 -17.97
N ARG A 170 18.72 -8.96 -16.92
CA ARG A 170 19.23 -9.03 -15.53
C ARG A 170 20.14 -10.24 -15.26
N ALA A 171 20.34 -11.13 -16.24
CA ALA A 171 21.28 -12.24 -16.07
C ALA A 171 22.73 -11.72 -16.07
N ARG A 172 23.46 -11.98 -14.98
CA ARG A 172 24.88 -11.55 -14.84
C ARG A 172 25.80 -12.32 -15.77
N LEU A 173 25.58 -13.64 -15.91
CA LEU A 173 26.42 -14.52 -16.73
C LEU A 173 25.86 -14.59 -18.15
N THR A 174 26.77 -14.52 -19.17
CA THR A 174 26.41 -14.63 -20.58
C THR A 174 25.74 -15.96 -20.90
N ALA A 175 26.24 -17.06 -20.33
CA ALA A 175 25.64 -18.39 -20.52
C ALA A 175 24.19 -18.43 -20.02
N THR A 176 23.90 -17.80 -18.86
CA THR A 176 22.54 -17.70 -18.32
C THR A 176 21.66 -16.83 -19.22
N ARG A 177 22.19 -15.75 -19.75
CA ARG A 177 21.48 -14.87 -20.69
C ARG A 177 21.08 -15.61 -21.96
N GLN A 178 22.00 -16.36 -22.51
CA GLN A 178 21.73 -17.18 -23.72
C GLN A 178 20.71 -18.30 -23.45
N LYS A 179 20.80 -18.98 -22.30
CA LYS A 179 19.81 -19.99 -21.88
C LYS A 179 18.41 -19.40 -21.74
N ARG A 180 18.29 -18.22 -21.14
CA ARG A 180 17.02 -17.52 -21.00
C ARG A 180 16.44 -17.04 -22.34
N LEU A 181 17.31 -16.52 -23.23
CA LEU A 181 16.92 -16.13 -24.58
C LEU A 181 16.40 -17.35 -25.37
N LYS A 182 17.11 -18.47 -25.34
CA LYS A 182 16.67 -19.72 -25.98
C LYS A 182 15.30 -20.16 -25.45
N GLN A 183 15.13 -20.15 -24.14
CA GLN A 183 13.83 -20.51 -23.52
C GLN A 183 12.69 -19.61 -24.02
N MET A 184 12.86 -18.28 -24.04
CA MET A 184 11.86 -17.36 -24.57
C MET A 184 11.49 -17.69 -26.02
N LEU A 185 12.48 -17.92 -26.87
CA LEU A 185 12.26 -18.26 -28.30
C LEU A 185 11.50 -19.58 -28.44
N ASP A 186 11.84 -20.60 -27.66
CA ASP A 186 11.16 -21.90 -27.67
C ASP A 186 9.70 -21.80 -27.15
N GLU A 187 9.46 -20.97 -26.12
CA GLU A 187 8.11 -20.70 -25.59
C GLU A 187 7.25 -19.90 -26.59
N LEU A 188 7.82 -18.94 -27.29
CA LEU A 188 7.14 -18.19 -28.35
C LEU A 188 6.75 -19.11 -29.51
N LYS A 189 7.64 -20.03 -29.91
CA LYS A 189 7.36 -21.02 -30.96
C LYS A 189 6.22 -21.96 -30.58
N LYS A 190 6.12 -22.35 -29.28
CA LYS A 190 5.02 -23.20 -28.77
C LYS A 190 3.70 -22.44 -28.69
N GLY A 191 3.71 -21.14 -28.51
CA GLY A 191 2.54 -20.26 -28.45
C GLY A 191 1.75 -20.27 -27.15
N ASN A 192 1.63 -21.42 -26.50
CA ASN A 192 0.78 -21.65 -25.32
C ASN A 192 1.56 -21.77 -23.99
N VAL A 193 2.79 -21.32 -23.95
CA VAL A 193 3.67 -21.37 -22.76
C VAL A 193 4.22 -19.97 -22.45
N TYR A 194 4.29 -19.62 -21.17
CA TYR A 194 4.91 -18.40 -20.67
C TYR A 194 5.64 -18.69 -19.36
N MET A 195 6.95 -18.43 -19.31
CA MET A 195 7.80 -18.69 -18.12
C MET A 195 7.61 -20.11 -17.56
N LYS A 196 7.59 -21.11 -18.46
CA LYS A 196 7.33 -22.54 -18.19
C LYS A 196 5.91 -22.88 -17.71
N MET A 197 5.01 -21.92 -17.60
CA MET A 197 3.62 -22.13 -17.21
C MET A 197 2.73 -22.25 -18.47
N LYS A 198 1.66 -23.05 -18.41
CA LYS A 198 0.63 -23.03 -19.44
C LYS A 198 -0.01 -21.63 -19.50
N TRP A 199 -0.14 -21.08 -20.70
CA TRP A 199 -0.78 -19.81 -20.92
C TRP A 199 -1.80 -19.95 -22.06
N ALA A 200 -3.06 -19.67 -21.75
CA ALA A 200 -4.11 -19.64 -22.76
C ALA A 200 -4.19 -18.19 -23.32
N ASN A 201 -4.10 -18.05 -24.64
CA ASN A 201 -4.32 -16.79 -25.31
C ASN A 201 -5.83 -16.51 -25.37
N ASN A 202 -6.38 -15.83 -24.37
CA ASN A 202 -7.79 -15.42 -24.35
C ASN A 202 -8.06 -14.13 -25.15
N GLN A 203 -7.17 -13.75 -26.08
CA GLN A 203 -7.52 -12.73 -27.05
C GLN A 203 -8.50 -13.32 -28.07
N PRO A 204 -9.67 -12.68 -28.34
CA PRO A 204 -10.51 -13.08 -29.44
C PRO A 204 -9.65 -13.04 -30.70
N GLN A 205 -9.58 -14.15 -31.41
CA GLN A 205 -8.98 -14.22 -32.74
C GLN A 205 -9.79 -13.25 -33.62
N SER A 206 -9.28 -12.03 -33.80
CA SER A 206 -9.80 -11.17 -34.83
C SER A 206 -9.54 -11.89 -36.16
N VAL A 207 -10.61 -12.45 -36.66
CA VAL A 207 -10.88 -12.89 -38.02
C VAL A 207 -9.69 -12.66 -38.97
N GLN A 208 -8.93 -13.74 -39.23
CA GLN A 208 -8.22 -13.87 -40.48
C GLN A 208 -9.27 -14.16 -41.55
N GLU A 209 -9.77 -13.11 -42.17
CA GLU A 209 -10.57 -13.23 -43.37
C GLU A 209 -9.66 -13.81 -44.49
N PRO A 210 -9.96 -15.01 -45.03
CA PRO A 210 -9.17 -15.52 -46.12
C PRO A 210 -9.41 -14.65 -47.34
N LEU A 211 -8.33 -14.07 -47.87
CA LEU A 211 -8.34 -13.37 -49.17
C LEU A 211 -8.99 -14.29 -50.20
N ARG A 212 -10.22 -13.98 -50.56
CA ARG A 212 -10.99 -14.59 -51.63
C ARG A 212 -10.25 -14.31 -52.93
N LYS A 213 -9.61 -15.35 -53.50
CA LYS A 213 -9.08 -15.31 -54.86
C LYS A 213 -10.25 -15.05 -55.79
N SER A 214 -10.27 -13.86 -56.42
CA SER A 214 -11.10 -13.57 -57.57
C SER A 214 -10.53 -14.26 -58.78
N SER A 215 -11.27 -15.18 -59.34
CA SER A 215 -11.07 -15.75 -60.68
C SER A 215 -11.58 -14.76 -61.69
#